data_1db0613178f593d4ee4649fb20ed8d14
#
_entry.id   1db0613178f593d4ee4649fb20ed8d14
#
_cell.length_a   1.000
_cell.length_b   1.000
_cell.length_c   1.000
_cell.angle_alpha   90.00
_cell.angle_beta   90.00
_cell.angle_gamma   90.00
#
_symmetry.space_group_name_H-M   'P 1'
#
loop_
_entity.id
_entity.type
_entity.pdbx_description
1 polymer ?
#
loop_
_entity_poly.entity_id
_entity_poly.type
_entity_poly.pdbx_seq_one_letter_code
_entity_poly.pdbx_strand_id
1 'polypeptide(L)'
;MDMIKKQLLQACINHGSMKLEIFQRMLRDLCKAYEISEESFVTVEELTILINEINENINQYDQMLTIVKHPLNNEEYVVFAMLKSNLACKFQPQYTDNERKYFYKLLETLANSEDFGIEWNDIYSVANTLPTNAQHPISKQRIQDLEDQWTSQGYFIAKDHKIFFGPRTIVEYGNYLKNHFPEFIKDCVLCSKIVFWDIKCNECEVKLHRECIRKYLSKKTNCPNCKKKWNTHL
;
A
#
# COMPACT_ATOMS: atom_id res chain seq x y z
N MET A 1 -1.59 -27.26 -2.78
CA MET A 1 -1.48 -26.31 -1.65
C MET A 1 -2.10 -26.95 -0.43
N ASP A 2 -1.39 -26.98 0.69
CA ASP A 2 -1.91 -27.59 1.92
C ASP A 2 -3.05 -26.76 2.56
N MET A 3 -3.73 -27.30 3.55
CA MET A 3 -4.92 -26.69 4.15
C MET A 3 -4.60 -25.35 4.81
N ILE A 4 -3.46 -25.24 5.50
CA ILE A 4 -3.04 -24.00 6.18
C ILE A 4 -2.83 -22.87 5.17
N LYS A 5 -2.10 -23.13 4.06
CA LYS A 5 -1.87 -22.12 3.01
C LYS A 5 -3.18 -21.64 2.38
N LYS A 6 -4.14 -22.55 2.20
CA LYS A 6 -5.49 -22.18 1.70
C LYS A 6 -6.23 -21.25 2.65
N GLN A 7 -6.22 -21.57 3.95
CA GLN A 7 -6.92 -20.75 4.95
C GLN A 7 -6.25 -19.38 5.13
N LEU A 8 -4.91 -19.33 5.14
CA LEU A 8 -4.16 -18.07 5.18
C LEU A 8 -4.47 -17.21 3.95
N LEU A 9 -4.42 -17.81 2.76
CA LEU A 9 -4.76 -17.10 1.53
C LEU A 9 -6.20 -16.57 1.56
N GLN A 10 -7.16 -17.39 2.00
CA GLN A 10 -8.56 -16.97 2.12
C GLN A 10 -8.73 -15.78 3.08
N ALA A 11 -8.03 -15.80 4.21
CA ALA A 11 -8.03 -14.68 5.14
C ALA A 11 -7.42 -13.42 4.52
N CYS A 12 -6.28 -13.56 3.82
CA CYS A 12 -5.64 -12.43 3.13
C CYS A 12 -6.53 -11.85 2.02
N ILE A 13 -7.26 -12.68 1.28
CA ILE A 13 -8.24 -12.22 0.27
C ILE A 13 -9.35 -11.41 0.94
N ASN A 14 -9.91 -11.91 2.05
CA ASN A 14 -11.02 -11.26 2.75
C ASN A 14 -10.62 -9.92 3.38
N HIS A 15 -9.44 -9.83 3.95
CA HIS A 15 -8.94 -8.61 4.61
C HIS A 15 -8.23 -7.65 3.65
N GLY A 16 -7.73 -8.13 2.51
CA GLY A 16 -6.92 -7.35 1.57
C GLY A 16 -5.55 -6.97 2.11
N SER A 17 -5.47 -6.48 3.33
CA SER A 17 -4.24 -6.14 4.04
C SER A 17 -4.41 -6.39 5.53
N MET A 18 -3.38 -6.90 6.19
CA MET A 18 -3.34 -7.05 7.65
C MET A 18 -1.93 -6.82 8.20
N LYS A 19 -1.81 -6.36 9.45
CA LYS A 19 -0.51 -6.24 10.11
C LYS A 19 0.17 -7.60 10.18
N LEU A 20 1.49 -7.61 9.99
CA LEU A 20 2.30 -8.84 10.02
C LEU A 20 2.11 -9.63 11.33
N GLU A 21 1.99 -8.93 12.46
CA GLU A 21 1.73 -9.54 13.77
C GLU A 21 0.41 -10.33 13.82
N ILE A 22 -0.64 -9.81 13.16
CA ILE A 22 -1.95 -10.47 13.06
C ILE A 22 -1.83 -11.72 12.20
N PHE A 23 -1.15 -11.63 11.06
CA PHE A 23 -0.87 -12.76 10.19
C PHE A 23 -0.09 -13.86 10.90
N GLN A 24 0.95 -13.52 11.65
CA GLN A 24 1.75 -14.46 12.44
C GLN A 24 0.92 -15.12 13.54
N ARG A 25 0.04 -14.37 14.20
CA ARG A 25 -0.87 -14.94 15.22
C ARG A 25 -1.79 -15.98 14.59
N MET A 26 -2.45 -15.62 13.49
CA MET A 26 -3.34 -16.53 12.76
C MET A 26 -2.61 -17.79 12.29
N LEU A 27 -1.39 -17.66 11.78
CA LEU A 27 -0.57 -18.81 11.37
C LEU A 27 -0.28 -19.74 12.56
N ARG A 28 0.11 -19.18 13.72
CA ARG A 28 0.31 -19.99 14.94
C ARG A 28 -0.95 -20.72 15.37
N ASP A 29 -2.10 -20.05 15.35
CA ASP A 29 -3.38 -20.66 15.73
C ASP A 29 -3.77 -21.79 14.76
N LEU A 30 -3.49 -21.63 13.47
CA LEU A 30 -3.69 -22.69 12.47
C LEU A 30 -2.72 -23.86 12.68
N CYS A 31 -1.43 -23.60 12.96
CA CYS A 31 -0.46 -24.67 13.25
C CYS A 31 -0.89 -25.50 14.46
N LYS A 32 -1.36 -24.85 15.53
CA LYS A 32 -1.92 -25.55 16.71
C LYS A 32 -3.13 -26.41 16.35
N ALA A 33 -4.06 -25.86 15.58
CA ALA A 33 -5.28 -26.57 15.18
C ALA A 33 -5.01 -27.80 14.30
N TYR A 34 -3.90 -27.80 13.58
CA TYR A 34 -3.47 -28.90 12.70
C TYR A 34 -2.33 -29.74 13.29
N GLU A 35 -1.99 -29.54 14.57
CA GLU A 35 -0.93 -30.28 15.30
C GLU A 35 0.45 -30.22 14.60
N ILE A 36 0.74 -29.10 13.95
CA ILE A 36 2.02 -28.83 13.27
C ILE A 36 2.93 -28.06 14.22
N SER A 37 4.24 -28.41 14.25
CA SER A 37 5.23 -27.74 15.08
C SER A 37 5.29 -26.22 14.75
N GLU A 38 5.14 -25.39 15.79
CA GLU A 38 5.17 -23.93 15.67
C GLU A 38 6.58 -23.38 15.35
N GLU A 39 7.62 -24.16 15.55
CA GLU A 39 9.02 -23.73 15.40
C GLU A 39 9.40 -23.35 13.96
N SER A 40 8.59 -23.77 12.98
CA SER A 40 8.87 -23.62 11.55
C SER A 40 8.49 -22.26 10.95
N PHE A 41 7.92 -21.30 11.71
CA PHE A 41 7.38 -20.06 11.13
C PHE A 41 7.55 -18.85 12.06
N VAL A 42 8.72 -18.72 12.68
CA VAL A 42 9.01 -17.66 13.68
C VAL A 42 9.63 -16.42 13.02
N THR A 43 10.42 -16.60 11.97
CA THR A 43 11.19 -15.52 11.34
C THR A 43 10.49 -14.94 10.11
N VAL A 44 10.84 -13.71 9.74
CA VAL A 44 10.33 -13.05 8.52
C VAL A 44 10.79 -13.80 7.26
N GLU A 45 11.96 -14.42 7.31
CA GLU A 45 12.52 -15.24 6.24
C GLU A 45 11.64 -16.47 5.97
N GLU A 46 11.24 -17.19 7.01
CA GLU A 46 10.35 -18.37 6.92
C GLU A 46 8.96 -17.98 6.42
N LEU A 47 8.42 -16.84 6.89
CA LEU A 47 7.17 -16.31 6.39
C LEU A 47 7.27 -15.92 4.91
N THR A 48 8.42 -15.38 4.48
CA THR A 48 8.66 -15.05 3.06
C THR A 48 8.65 -16.31 2.20
N ILE A 49 9.24 -17.42 2.69
CA ILE A 49 9.21 -18.72 1.99
C ILE A 49 7.77 -19.20 1.85
N LEU A 50 7.01 -19.21 2.95
CA LEU A 50 5.59 -19.61 2.95
C LEU A 50 4.75 -18.77 1.96
N ILE A 51 4.95 -17.45 1.96
CA ILE A 51 4.27 -16.53 1.04
C ILE A 51 4.66 -16.84 -0.42
N ASN A 52 5.93 -17.12 -0.70
CA ASN A 52 6.37 -17.48 -2.04
C ASN A 52 5.73 -18.78 -2.52
N GLU A 53 5.61 -19.79 -1.67
CA GLU A 53 4.92 -21.04 -2.00
C GLU A 53 3.42 -20.83 -2.28
N ILE A 54 2.76 -19.87 -1.58
CA ILE A 54 1.39 -19.48 -1.90
C ILE A 54 1.36 -18.79 -3.28
N ASN A 55 2.31 -17.88 -3.53
CA ASN A 55 2.40 -17.10 -4.77
C ASN A 55 2.60 -17.98 -6.00
N GLU A 56 3.33 -19.10 -5.92
CA GLU A 56 3.46 -20.08 -7.01
C GLU A 56 2.10 -20.56 -7.53
N ASN A 57 1.08 -20.61 -6.67
CA ASN A 57 -0.26 -21.05 -7.04
C ASN A 57 -1.16 -19.92 -7.55
N ILE A 58 -0.95 -18.67 -7.10
CA ILE A 58 -1.86 -17.56 -7.40
C ILE A 58 -1.33 -16.60 -8.47
N ASN A 59 -0.03 -16.60 -8.76
CA ASN A 59 0.56 -15.70 -9.77
C ASN A 59 -0.06 -15.88 -11.17
N GLN A 60 -0.49 -17.08 -11.53
CA GLN A 60 -1.20 -17.34 -12.80
C GLN A 60 -2.52 -16.56 -12.94
N TYR A 61 -3.07 -16.06 -11.83
CA TYR A 61 -4.28 -15.23 -11.80
C TYR A 61 -3.97 -13.73 -11.65
N ASP A 62 -2.71 -13.34 -11.85
CA ASP A 62 -2.22 -11.98 -11.59
C ASP A 62 -2.46 -11.50 -10.15
N GLN A 63 -2.37 -12.42 -9.21
CA GLN A 63 -2.52 -12.17 -7.78
C GLN A 63 -1.21 -12.43 -7.06
N MET A 64 -0.95 -11.70 -5.99
CA MET A 64 0.20 -11.96 -5.14
C MET A 64 -0.07 -11.63 -3.68
N LEU A 65 0.64 -12.33 -2.80
CA LEU A 65 0.87 -11.93 -1.40
C LEU A 65 2.27 -11.32 -1.28
N THR A 66 2.39 -10.27 -0.51
CA THR A 66 3.71 -9.67 -0.24
C THR A 66 3.75 -9.07 1.17
N ILE A 67 4.94 -9.06 1.78
CA ILE A 67 5.20 -8.31 3.00
C ILE A 67 5.74 -6.94 2.59
N VAL A 68 5.12 -5.88 3.11
CA VAL A 68 5.55 -4.50 2.88
C VAL A 68 5.66 -3.75 4.19
N LYS A 69 6.72 -2.96 4.33
CA LYS A 69 6.85 -1.98 5.39
C LYS A 69 6.27 -0.66 4.93
N HIS A 70 5.28 -0.15 5.65
CA HIS A 70 4.62 1.09 5.27
C HIS A 70 5.47 2.30 5.67
N PRO A 71 5.81 3.22 4.73
CA PRO A 71 6.77 4.28 4.99
C PRO A 71 6.32 5.31 6.04
N LEU A 72 5.00 5.53 6.18
CA LEU A 72 4.45 6.55 7.07
C LEU A 72 4.48 6.15 8.55
N ASN A 73 4.20 4.88 8.86
CA ASN A 73 4.09 4.39 10.25
C ASN A 73 5.17 3.35 10.62
N ASN A 74 6.01 2.93 9.64
CA ASN A 74 7.03 1.90 9.78
C ASN A 74 6.50 0.51 10.22
N GLU A 75 5.19 0.28 10.16
CA GLU A 75 4.59 -1.01 10.43
C GLU A 75 4.71 -1.94 9.22
N GLU A 76 4.77 -3.24 9.48
CA GLU A 76 4.82 -4.27 8.43
C GLU A 76 3.44 -4.88 8.21
N TYR A 77 3.09 -5.08 6.95
CA TYR A 77 1.80 -5.59 6.52
C TYR A 77 1.99 -6.76 5.54
N VAL A 78 1.15 -7.77 5.67
CA VAL A 78 0.91 -8.74 4.61
C VAL A 78 -0.22 -8.21 3.75
N VAL A 79 0.04 -8.08 2.46
CA VAL A 79 -0.90 -7.50 1.49
C VAL A 79 -1.22 -8.54 0.42
N PHE A 80 -2.52 -8.77 0.21
CA PHE A 80 -3.02 -9.46 -0.97
C PHE A 80 -3.30 -8.41 -2.06
N ALA A 81 -2.65 -8.54 -3.19
CA ALA A 81 -2.71 -7.57 -4.28
C ALA A 81 -3.08 -8.23 -5.61
N MET A 82 -3.82 -7.48 -6.44
CA MET A 82 -4.10 -7.81 -7.83
C MET A 82 -3.19 -7.01 -8.75
N LEU A 83 -2.34 -7.69 -9.54
CA LEU A 83 -1.27 -7.09 -10.32
C LEU A 83 -1.72 -6.57 -11.69
N LYS A 84 -2.84 -7.05 -12.22
CA LYS A 84 -3.31 -6.62 -13.55
C LYS A 84 -3.51 -5.11 -13.61
N SER A 85 -2.80 -4.49 -14.55
CA SER A 85 -2.86 -3.06 -14.84
C SER A 85 -4.20 -2.61 -15.47
N ASN A 86 -5.02 -3.56 -15.92
CA ASN A 86 -6.30 -3.23 -16.52
C ASN A 86 -7.29 -2.77 -15.44
N LEU A 87 -7.67 -1.49 -15.51
CA LEU A 87 -8.68 -0.89 -14.64
C LEU A 87 -9.96 -1.73 -14.52
N ALA A 88 -10.35 -2.42 -15.61
CA ALA A 88 -11.50 -3.32 -15.61
C ALA A 88 -11.34 -4.55 -14.70
N CYS A 89 -10.11 -5.03 -14.45
CA CYS A 89 -9.85 -6.18 -13.55
C CYS A 89 -9.73 -5.79 -12.08
N LYS A 90 -9.43 -4.52 -11.81
CA LYS A 90 -9.53 -3.92 -10.46
C LYS A 90 -10.98 -3.53 -10.13
N PHE A 91 -11.92 -3.87 -11.02
CA PHE A 91 -13.34 -3.70 -10.79
C PHE A 91 -13.76 -4.58 -9.61
N GLN A 92 -14.00 -3.94 -8.50
CA GLN A 92 -14.72 -4.52 -7.39
C GLN A 92 -16.21 -4.44 -7.76
N PRO A 93 -16.87 -5.54 -8.13
CA PRO A 93 -18.25 -5.54 -8.64
C PRO A 93 -19.26 -5.03 -7.62
N GLN A 94 -18.85 -4.93 -6.35
CA GLN A 94 -19.63 -4.41 -5.23
C GLN A 94 -19.79 -2.90 -5.23
N TYR A 95 -19.03 -2.14 -6.03
CA TYR A 95 -19.09 -0.69 -6.07
C TYR A 95 -19.76 -0.19 -7.34
N THR A 96 -20.56 0.85 -7.20
CA THR A 96 -21.16 1.56 -8.32
C THR A 96 -20.12 2.34 -9.10
N ASP A 97 -20.45 2.79 -10.33
CA ASP A 97 -19.56 3.61 -11.15
C ASP A 97 -19.15 4.90 -10.45
N ASN A 98 -20.06 5.52 -9.69
CA ASN A 98 -19.78 6.75 -8.95
C ASN A 98 -18.84 6.50 -7.78
N GLU A 99 -19.00 5.40 -7.06
CA GLU A 99 -18.12 5.03 -5.97
C GLU A 99 -16.70 4.71 -6.47
N ARG A 100 -16.57 4.06 -7.63
CA ARG A 100 -15.28 3.84 -8.28
C ARG A 100 -14.62 5.16 -8.73
N LYS A 101 -15.38 6.07 -9.33
CA LYS A 101 -14.89 7.41 -9.70
C LYS A 101 -14.44 8.18 -8.46
N TYR A 102 -15.19 8.08 -7.36
CA TYR A 102 -14.83 8.68 -6.09
C TYR A 102 -13.52 8.11 -5.55
N PHE A 103 -13.34 6.79 -5.55
CA PHE A 103 -12.08 6.16 -5.16
C PHE A 103 -10.88 6.69 -5.96
N TYR A 104 -10.99 6.74 -7.29
CA TYR A 104 -9.91 7.29 -8.12
C TYR A 104 -9.68 8.78 -7.90
N LYS A 105 -10.74 9.54 -7.62
CA LYS A 105 -10.61 10.96 -7.30
C LYS A 105 -9.89 11.17 -5.97
N LEU A 106 -10.12 10.31 -4.98
CA LEU A 106 -9.34 10.31 -3.74
C LEU A 106 -7.86 9.99 -3.99
N LEU A 107 -7.56 8.97 -4.82
CA LEU A 107 -6.17 8.66 -5.18
C LEU A 107 -5.48 9.84 -5.87
N GLU A 108 -6.17 10.51 -6.79
CA GLU A 108 -5.68 11.72 -7.46
C GLU A 108 -5.42 12.86 -6.46
N THR A 109 -6.38 13.12 -5.57
CA THR A 109 -6.27 14.18 -4.57
C THR A 109 -5.11 13.93 -3.60
N LEU A 110 -4.97 12.69 -3.12
CA LEU A 110 -3.84 12.28 -2.30
C LEU A 110 -2.50 12.44 -3.03
N ALA A 111 -2.42 12.02 -4.30
CA ALA A 111 -1.19 12.12 -5.09
C ALA A 111 -0.74 13.57 -5.32
N ASN A 112 -1.69 14.51 -5.40
CA ASN A 112 -1.42 15.94 -5.59
C ASN A 112 -1.22 16.70 -4.27
N SER A 113 -1.45 16.09 -3.11
CA SER A 113 -1.20 16.73 -1.82
C SER A 113 0.28 16.63 -1.43
N GLU A 114 0.80 17.60 -0.68
CA GLU A 114 2.22 17.72 -0.33
C GLU A 114 2.72 16.53 0.50
N ASP A 115 1.88 16.05 1.44
CA ASP A 115 2.20 14.95 2.37
C ASP A 115 1.52 13.62 1.99
N PHE A 116 0.87 13.54 0.81
CA PHE A 116 0.01 12.43 0.39
C PHE A 116 -1.13 12.16 1.38
N GLY A 117 -1.65 13.22 2.02
CA GLY A 117 -2.72 13.18 3.01
C GLY A 117 -3.88 14.10 2.66
N ILE A 118 -5.09 13.71 3.01
CA ILE A 118 -6.31 14.51 2.91
C ILE A 118 -6.94 14.58 4.30
N GLU A 119 -7.35 15.78 4.73
CA GLU A 119 -8.11 15.95 5.97
C GLU A 119 -9.44 15.18 5.90
N TRP A 120 -9.81 14.55 7.02
CA TRP A 120 -11.02 13.74 7.10
C TRP A 120 -12.28 14.49 6.64
N ASN A 121 -12.38 15.78 6.92
CA ASN A 121 -13.52 16.59 6.51
C ASN A 121 -13.53 16.88 5.00
N ASP A 122 -12.37 16.89 4.35
CA ASP A 122 -12.23 17.23 2.93
C ASP A 122 -12.63 16.08 2.01
N ILE A 123 -12.69 14.83 2.51
CA ILE A 123 -13.14 13.66 1.72
C ILE A 123 -14.56 13.87 1.14
N TYR A 124 -15.44 14.55 1.90
CA TYR A 124 -16.79 14.88 1.43
C TYR A 124 -16.76 15.91 0.29
N SER A 125 -15.82 16.86 0.36
CA SER A 125 -15.64 17.86 -0.68
C SER A 125 -15.12 17.23 -1.97
N VAL A 126 -14.26 16.22 -1.89
CA VAL A 126 -13.78 15.45 -3.04
C VAL A 126 -14.96 14.77 -3.78
N ALA A 127 -15.92 14.19 -3.07
CA ALA A 127 -17.11 13.61 -3.68
C ALA A 127 -17.94 14.63 -4.48
N ASN A 128 -18.00 15.88 -4.01
CA ASN A 128 -18.75 16.95 -4.69
C ASN A 128 -18.06 17.44 -5.98
N THR A 129 -16.76 17.11 -6.21
CA THR A 129 -16.05 17.45 -7.44
C THR A 129 -16.30 16.46 -8.58
N LEU A 130 -17.01 15.37 -8.32
CA LEU A 130 -17.34 14.39 -9.35
C LEU A 130 -18.29 15.01 -10.38
N PRO A 131 -18.19 14.63 -11.67
CA PRO A 131 -19.09 15.12 -12.72
C PRO A 131 -20.56 14.85 -12.34
N THR A 132 -21.38 15.92 -12.38
CA THR A 132 -22.80 15.91 -11.98
C THR A 132 -23.74 15.10 -12.88
N ASN A 133 -23.22 14.45 -13.93
CA ASN A 133 -24.00 13.49 -14.75
C ASN A 133 -24.37 12.20 -13.98
N ALA A 134 -23.98 12.10 -12.71
CA ALA A 134 -24.38 11.02 -11.84
C ALA A 134 -25.84 11.22 -11.42
N GLN A 135 -26.72 10.36 -11.91
CA GLN A 135 -28.15 10.35 -11.53
C GLN A 135 -28.38 10.22 -10.02
N HIS A 136 -27.36 9.79 -9.26
CA HIS A 136 -27.41 9.63 -7.82
C HIS A 136 -26.08 10.06 -7.18
N PRO A 137 -26.02 11.21 -6.49
CA PRO A 137 -24.86 11.60 -5.71
C PRO A 137 -24.62 10.61 -4.56
N ILE A 138 -23.36 10.37 -4.19
CA ILE A 138 -23.02 9.52 -3.05
C ILE A 138 -23.43 10.26 -1.77
N SER A 139 -24.26 9.63 -0.92
CA SER A 139 -24.66 10.25 0.34
C SER A 139 -23.49 10.34 1.31
N LYS A 140 -23.55 11.29 2.26
CA LYS A 140 -22.50 11.43 3.29
C LYS A 140 -22.30 10.15 4.10
N GLN A 141 -23.38 9.47 4.47
CA GLN A 141 -23.29 8.19 5.17
C GLN A 141 -22.57 7.15 4.31
N ARG A 142 -22.89 7.09 3.02
CA ARG A 142 -22.25 6.13 2.12
C ARG A 142 -20.75 6.43 1.92
N ILE A 143 -20.37 7.73 1.89
CA ILE A 143 -18.95 8.13 1.87
C ILE A 143 -18.23 7.58 3.09
N GLN A 144 -18.80 7.73 4.29
CA GLN A 144 -18.25 7.20 5.53
C GLN A 144 -18.09 5.68 5.47
N ASP A 145 -19.13 4.96 5.03
CA ASP A 145 -19.11 3.49 4.91
C ASP A 145 -18.01 3.03 3.93
N LEU A 146 -17.81 3.75 2.82
CA LEU A 146 -16.79 3.48 1.83
C LEU A 146 -15.39 3.69 2.41
N GLU A 147 -15.14 4.79 3.11
CA GLU A 147 -13.86 5.09 3.74
C GLU A 147 -13.50 4.05 4.81
N ASP A 148 -14.46 3.68 5.67
CA ASP A 148 -14.27 2.63 6.68
C ASP A 148 -13.94 1.29 6.01
N GLN A 149 -14.66 0.95 4.93
CA GLN A 149 -14.43 -0.27 4.17
C GLN A 149 -13.05 -0.26 3.48
N TRP A 150 -12.68 0.82 2.78
CA TRP A 150 -11.40 0.92 2.08
C TRP A 150 -10.22 0.97 3.05
N THR A 151 -10.40 1.61 4.21
CA THR A 151 -9.40 1.60 5.29
C THR A 151 -9.23 0.19 5.87
N SER A 152 -10.33 -0.52 6.14
CA SER A 152 -10.27 -1.90 6.63
C SER A 152 -9.62 -2.87 5.64
N GLN A 153 -9.77 -2.61 4.33
CA GLN A 153 -9.14 -3.37 3.25
C GLN A 153 -7.68 -2.97 2.96
N GLY A 154 -7.17 -1.95 3.65
CA GLY A 154 -5.79 -1.46 3.54
C GLY A 154 -5.52 -0.55 2.33
N TYR A 155 -6.56 -0.03 1.67
CA TYR A 155 -6.37 0.99 0.63
C TYR A 155 -5.98 2.33 1.20
N PHE A 156 -6.52 2.69 2.37
CA PHE A 156 -6.15 3.91 3.08
C PHE A 156 -5.68 3.59 4.50
N ILE A 157 -4.96 4.53 5.10
CA ILE A 157 -4.61 4.55 6.53
C ILE A 157 -5.12 5.88 7.10
N ALA A 158 -5.87 5.79 8.20
CA ALA A 158 -6.27 6.96 8.98
C ALA A 158 -5.20 7.26 10.04
N LYS A 159 -4.71 8.49 10.09
CA LYS A 159 -3.76 8.98 11.07
C LYS A 159 -3.90 10.49 11.24
N ASP A 160 -3.90 10.98 12.49
CA ASP A 160 -3.88 12.41 12.83
C ASP A 160 -4.97 13.24 12.09
N HIS A 161 -6.20 12.71 12.05
CA HIS A 161 -7.36 13.28 11.35
C HIS A 161 -7.22 13.40 9.82
N LYS A 162 -6.26 12.70 9.23
CA LYS A 162 -6.07 12.57 7.80
C LYS A 162 -6.20 11.12 7.33
N ILE A 163 -6.52 10.95 6.05
CA ILE A 163 -6.34 9.69 5.33
C ILE A 163 -5.10 9.78 4.45
N PHE A 164 -4.40 8.67 4.31
CA PHE A 164 -3.19 8.51 3.51
C PHE A 164 -3.28 7.25 2.65
N PHE A 165 -2.39 7.11 1.66
CA PHE A 165 -2.26 5.85 0.94
C PHE A 165 -1.98 4.70 1.90
N GLY A 166 -2.79 3.66 1.85
CA GLY A 166 -2.56 2.44 2.61
C GLY A 166 -1.61 1.45 1.92
N PRO A 167 -1.17 0.39 2.61
CA PRO A 167 -0.21 -0.58 2.09
C PRO A 167 -0.70 -1.27 0.81
N ARG A 168 -2.00 -1.52 0.69
CA ARG A 168 -2.59 -2.12 -0.50
C ARG A 168 -2.56 -1.17 -1.69
N THR A 169 -2.86 0.11 -1.51
CA THR A 169 -2.74 1.12 -2.57
C THR A 169 -1.31 1.23 -3.07
N ILE A 170 -0.31 1.24 -2.19
CA ILE A 170 1.09 1.29 -2.57
C ILE A 170 1.46 0.11 -3.49
N VAL A 171 0.99 -1.10 -3.17
CA VAL A 171 1.30 -2.30 -3.94
C VAL A 171 0.51 -2.38 -5.24
N GLU A 172 -0.82 -2.19 -5.17
CA GLU A 172 -1.70 -2.37 -6.35
C GLU A 172 -1.66 -1.18 -7.32
N TYR A 173 -1.60 0.05 -6.79
CA TYR A 173 -1.73 1.27 -7.57
C TYR A 173 -0.43 2.05 -7.73
N GLY A 174 0.69 1.61 -7.10
CA GLY A 174 1.95 2.33 -7.15
C GLY A 174 2.41 2.70 -8.56
N ASN A 175 2.40 1.74 -9.48
CA ASN A 175 2.76 1.98 -10.89
C ASN A 175 1.75 2.91 -11.60
N TYR A 176 0.46 2.76 -11.34
CA TYR A 176 -0.57 3.67 -11.85
C TYR A 176 -0.31 5.10 -11.38
N LEU A 177 -0.12 5.29 -10.09
CA LEU A 177 0.14 6.60 -9.48
C LEU A 177 1.43 7.23 -10.02
N LYS A 178 2.51 6.47 -10.13
CA LYS A 178 3.76 6.95 -10.74
C LYS A 178 3.58 7.41 -12.18
N ASN A 179 2.82 6.67 -12.99
CA ASN A 179 2.61 6.98 -14.40
C ASN A 179 1.72 8.21 -14.61
N HIS A 180 0.73 8.44 -13.72
CA HIS A 180 -0.19 9.57 -13.84
C HIS A 180 0.28 10.81 -13.08
N PHE A 181 1.12 10.65 -12.04
CA PHE A 181 1.64 11.72 -11.19
C PHE A 181 3.18 11.69 -11.11
N PRO A 182 3.91 11.70 -12.25
CA PRO A 182 5.36 11.53 -12.27
C PRO A 182 6.13 12.70 -11.64
N GLU A 183 5.48 13.83 -11.43
CA GLU A 183 6.08 14.98 -10.74
C GLU A 183 6.20 14.73 -9.23
N PHE A 184 5.23 14.03 -8.66
CA PHE A 184 5.12 13.78 -7.22
C PHE A 184 5.67 12.40 -6.82
N ILE A 185 5.46 11.37 -7.64
CA ILE A 185 5.81 9.99 -7.34
C ILE A 185 6.89 9.51 -8.28
N LYS A 186 8.09 9.22 -7.76
CA LYS A 186 9.29 8.83 -8.51
C LYS A 186 9.94 7.58 -7.95
N ASP A 187 10.94 7.05 -8.65
CA ASP A 187 11.75 5.96 -8.15
C ASP A 187 12.92 6.48 -7.30
N CYS A 188 13.26 5.72 -6.29
CA CYS A 188 14.47 5.93 -5.51
C CYS A 188 15.71 5.62 -6.36
N VAL A 189 16.65 6.57 -6.48
CA VAL A 189 17.88 6.37 -7.28
C VAL A 189 18.83 5.32 -6.70
N LEU A 190 18.60 4.84 -5.47
CA LEU A 190 19.41 3.82 -4.84
C LEU A 190 18.89 2.40 -4.99
N CYS A 191 17.56 2.21 -5.02
CA CYS A 191 16.97 0.88 -5.09
C CYS A 191 15.96 0.70 -6.24
N SER A 192 15.71 1.75 -7.03
CA SER A 192 14.80 1.75 -8.19
C SER A 192 13.34 1.36 -7.86
N LYS A 193 12.94 1.40 -6.59
CA LYS A 193 11.56 1.20 -6.17
C LYS A 193 10.87 2.54 -5.99
N ILE A 194 9.55 2.57 -6.18
CA ILE A 194 8.71 3.77 -6.07
C ILE A 194 8.85 4.37 -4.66
N VAL A 195 9.01 5.70 -4.61
CA VAL A 195 9.08 6.47 -3.36
C VAL A 195 7.80 7.26 -3.20
N PHE A 196 7.09 7.03 -2.10
CA PHE A 196 5.98 7.87 -1.66
C PHE A 196 6.51 8.94 -0.69
N TRP A 197 6.63 8.68 0.58
CA TRP A 197 7.20 9.63 1.55
C TRP A 197 8.72 9.62 1.44
N ASP A 198 9.25 10.68 0.87
CA ASP A 198 10.66 10.80 0.48
C ASP A 198 11.50 11.64 1.43
N ILE A 199 12.82 11.49 1.29
CA ILE A 199 13.80 12.49 1.68
C ILE A 199 14.43 13.05 0.42
N LYS A 200 14.44 14.37 0.29
CA LYS A 200 14.99 15.09 -0.85
C LYS A 200 16.39 15.61 -0.55
N CYS A 201 17.23 15.63 -1.57
CA CYS A 201 18.47 16.38 -1.53
C CYS A 201 18.17 17.86 -1.74
N ASN A 202 18.65 18.75 -0.85
CA ASN A 202 18.41 20.18 -0.96
C ASN A 202 19.01 20.83 -2.22
N GLU A 203 19.96 20.15 -2.90
CA GLU A 203 20.67 20.68 -4.05
C GLU A 203 20.10 20.23 -5.41
N CYS A 204 19.53 19.03 -5.49
CA CYS A 204 19.07 18.47 -6.76
C CYS A 204 17.67 17.82 -6.66
N GLU A 205 17.01 17.96 -5.52
CA GLU A 205 15.64 17.50 -5.25
C GLU A 205 15.40 16.00 -5.56
N VAL A 206 16.48 15.21 -5.71
CA VAL A 206 16.33 13.76 -5.92
C VAL A 206 15.59 13.14 -4.75
N LYS A 207 14.64 12.27 -5.05
CA LYS A 207 13.81 11.56 -4.06
C LYS A 207 14.44 10.23 -3.67
N LEU A 208 14.44 9.94 -2.38
CA LEU A 208 15.09 8.77 -1.80
C LEU A 208 14.25 8.21 -0.65
N HIS A 209 14.22 6.89 -0.50
CA HIS A 209 13.72 6.31 0.73
C HIS A 209 14.63 6.69 1.90
N ARG A 210 14.05 7.00 3.05
CA ARG A 210 14.79 7.34 4.28
C ARG A 210 15.83 6.26 4.64
N GLU A 211 15.47 5.00 4.56
CA GLU A 211 16.38 3.89 4.86
C GLU A 211 17.49 3.71 3.82
N CYS A 212 17.18 3.92 2.54
CA CYS A 212 18.17 3.83 1.48
C CYS A 212 19.26 4.87 1.64
N ILE A 213 18.88 6.13 1.88
CA ILE A 213 19.85 7.21 2.07
C ILE A 213 20.60 7.05 3.39
N ARG A 214 19.98 6.63 4.48
CA ARG A 214 20.66 6.35 5.75
C ARG A 214 21.75 5.28 5.58
N LYS A 215 21.42 4.17 4.90
CA LYS A 215 22.35 3.08 4.61
C LYS A 215 23.48 3.53 3.66
N TYR A 216 23.20 4.40 2.70
CA TYR A 216 24.19 4.95 1.80
C TYR A 216 25.14 5.89 2.55
N LEU A 217 24.64 6.80 3.38
CA LEU A 217 25.42 7.79 4.13
C LEU A 217 26.26 7.17 5.26
N SER A 218 25.99 5.94 5.67
CA SER A 218 26.90 5.22 6.59
C SER A 218 28.29 4.94 5.97
N LYS A 219 28.39 5.01 4.63
CA LYS A 219 29.64 4.75 3.88
C LYS A 219 30.08 5.92 3.00
N LYS A 220 29.25 6.91 2.78
CA LYS A 220 29.47 8.07 1.90
C LYS A 220 28.95 9.33 2.58
N THR A 221 29.45 10.50 2.17
CA THR A 221 29.04 11.80 2.75
C THR A 221 28.30 12.68 1.75
N ASN A 222 28.25 12.28 0.48
CA ASN A 222 27.73 13.08 -0.62
C ASN A 222 26.41 12.51 -1.16
N CYS A 223 25.60 13.35 -1.78
CA CYS A 223 24.40 12.95 -2.48
C CYS A 223 24.70 11.88 -3.55
N PRO A 224 23.93 10.78 -3.65
CA PRO A 224 24.15 9.77 -4.67
C PRO A 224 23.95 10.28 -6.10
N ASN A 225 23.14 11.32 -6.28
CA ASN A 225 22.85 11.93 -7.59
C ASN A 225 23.81 13.06 -7.95
N CYS A 226 23.73 14.22 -7.29
CA CYS A 226 24.53 15.41 -7.66
C CYS A 226 25.95 15.44 -7.09
N LYS A 227 26.33 14.48 -6.24
CA LYS A 227 27.66 14.37 -5.61
C LYS A 227 28.04 15.50 -4.65
N LYS A 228 27.19 16.50 -4.46
CA LYS A 228 27.40 17.54 -3.44
C LYS A 228 27.25 16.95 -2.04
N LYS A 229 27.85 17.59 -1.03
CA LYS A 229 27.76 17.16 0.36
C LYS A 229 26.31 17.08 0.80
N TRP A 230 25.94 15.97 1.46
CA TRP A 230 24.60 15.80 2.00
C TRP A 230 24.38 16.67 3.24
N ASN A 231 23.36 17.50 3.23
CA ASN A 231 23.04 18.45 4.31
C ASN A 231 21.57 18.40 4.75
N THR A 232 20.80 17.43 4.25
CA THR A 232 19.41 17.21 4.68
C THR A 232 19.38 16.32 5.93
N HIS A 233 18.56 16.70 6.92
CA HIS A 233 18.32 15.87 8.11
C HIS A 233 17.59 14.58 7.74
N LEU A 234 18.01 13.46 8.38
CA LEU A 234 17.46 12.11 8.16
C LEU A 234 16.39 11.77 9.20
#